data_1622b0d901d19babbe47e228346029ac
#
_entry.id   1622b0d901d19babbe47e228346029ac
#
_cell.length_a   1.000
_cell.length_b   1.000
_cell.length_c   1.000
_cell.angle_alpha   90.00
_cell.angle_beta   90.00
_cell.angle_gamma   90.00
#
_symmetry.space_group_name_H-M   'P 1'
#
loop_
_entity.id
_entity.type
_entity.pdbx_description
1 polymer ?
#
loop_
_entity_poly.entity_id
_entity_poly.type
_entity_poly.pdbx_seq_one_letter_code
_entity_poly.pdbx_strand_id
1 'polypeptide(L)'
;FWLQDEHLEAAKDRFWNAVHEHAEHKYRLQAVVSVDKITAFYRQAAYMDVKYEKMPDNVAVRSELVELPKNIEDFRCTCGYFSEYTVRSLDEIAPIVTTKYQTLGYYGFEKNELIDFIRRNRLKGLDRVVPIGETTVFALTWDGYNLIDTFTRIPSVI
;
A
#
# COMPACT_ATOMS: atom_id res chain seq x y z
N PHE A 1 2.72 5.61 0.82
CA PHE A 1 3.93 6.44 1.02
C PHE A 1 4.06 7.45 -0.08
N TRP A 2 4.45 8.66 0.30
CA TRP A 2 4.70 9.78 -0.59
C TRP A 2 6.19 10.12 -0.58
N LEU A 3 6.80 10.27 -1.75
CA LEU A 3 8.16 10.80 -1.83
C LEU A 3 8.11 12.32 -1.76
N GLN A 4 8.90 12.90 -0.86
CA GLN A 4 8.97 14.35 -0.66
C GLN A 4 9.52 15.05 -1.90
N ASP A 5 8.75 15.95 -2.48
CA ASP A 5 9.20 16.90 -3.52
C ASP A 5 8.43 18.22 -3.45
N GLU A 6 8.76 19.16 -4.33
CA GLU A 6 8.13 20.49 -4.37
C GLU A 6 6.67 20.48 -4.85
N HIS A 7 6.23 19.40 -5.50
CA HIS A 7 4.87 19.24 -6.04
C HIS A 7 4.01 18.27 -5.24
N LEU A 8 4.49 17.82 -4.08
CA LEU A 8 3.86 16.76 -3.28
C LEU A 8 2.39 17.04 -2.97
N GLU A 9 2.05 18.23 -2.49
CA GLU A 9 0.66 18.54 -2.12
C GLU A 9 -0.28 18.52 -3.33
N ALA A 10 0.16 19.07 -4.46
CA ALA A 10 -0.62 18.99 -5.70
C ALA A 10 -0.75 17.56 -6.23
N ALA A 11 0.25 16.70 -5.99
CA ALA A 11 0.18 15.29 -6.35
C ALA A 11 -0.79 14.52 -5.44
N LYS A 12 -0.76 14.78 -4.12
CA LYS A 12 -1.71 14.22 -3.15
C LYS A 12 -3.15 14.59 -3.53
N ASP A 13 -3.42 15.86 -3.80
CA ASP A 13 -4.76 16.34 -4.16
C ASP A 13 -5.27 15.65 -5.42
N ARG A 14 -4.47 15.59 -6.49
CA ARG A 14 -4.87 14.93 -7.73
C ARG A 14 -5.14 13.44 -7.53
N PHE A 15 -4.26 12.76 -6.80
CA PHE A 15 -4.41 11.33 -6.54
C PHE A 15 -5.66 11.03 -5.73
N TRP A 16 -5.87 11.75 -4.63
CA TRP A 16 -6.99 11.49 -3.74
C TRP A 16 -8.34 11.88 -4.34
N ASN A 17 -8.39 12.92 -5.15
CA ASN A 17 -9.59 13.25 -5.93
C ASN A 17 -9.93 12.14 -6.92
N ALA A 18 -8.94 11.60 -7.65
CA ALA A 18 -9.15 10.50 -8.57
C ALA A 18 -9.57 9.20 -7.84
N VAL A 19 -8.97 8.88 -6.69
CA VAL A 19 -9.36 7.73 -5.85
C VAL A 19 -10.79 7.89 -5.36
N HIS A 20 -11.16 9.07 -4.87
CA HIS A 20 -12.51 9.34 -4.39
C HIS A 20 -13.55 9.19 -5.49
N GLU A 21 -13.35 9.85 -6.62
CA GLU A 21 -14.23 9.76 -7.79
C GLU A 21 -14.40 8.31 -8.26
N HIS A 22 -13.29 7.57 -8.38
CA HIS A 22 -13.35 6.17 -8.78
C HIS A 22 -14.13 5.32 -7.76
N ALA A 23 -13.87 5.52 -6.48
CA ALA A 23 -14.50 4.74 -5.41
C ALA A 23 -15.99 5.03 -5.28
N GLU A 24 -16.40 6.29 -5.39
CA GLU A 24 -17.81 6.70 -5.37
C GLU A 24 -18.63 6.01 -6.47
N HIS A 25 -18.05 5.85 -7.66
CA HIS A 25 -18.72 5.19 -8.79
C HIS A 25 -18.71 3.66 -8.71
N LYS A 26 -17.69 3.08 -8.08
CA LYS A 26 -17.45 1.62 -8.09
C LYS A 26 -17.96 0.90 -6.84
N TYR A 27 -17.97 1.56 -5.71
CA TYR A 27 -18.22 0.90 -4.42
C TYR A 27 -19.48 1.44 -3.74
N ARG A 28 -20.30 0.50 -3.26
CA ARG A 28 -21.41 0.80 -2.36
C ARG A 28 -21.02 0.32 -0.96
N LEU A 29 -20.56 1.23 -0.14
CA LEU A 29 -20.13 0.89 1.22
C LEU A 29 -21.35 0.71 2.12
N GLN A 30 -21.31 -0.35 2.94
CA GLN A 30 -22.27 -0.54 4.03
C GLN A 30 -22.00 0.46 5.16
N ALA A 31 -23.02 0.90 5.87
CA ALA A 31 -22.90 1.86 6.97
C ALA A 31 -21.93 1.38 8.07
N VAL A 32 -21.87 0.08 8.34
CA VAL A 32 -20.94 -0.49 9.33
C VAL A 32 -19.48 -0.24 8.97
N VAL A 33 -19.14 -0.21 7.69
CA VAL A 33 -17.76 0.07 7.24
C VAL A 33 -17.30 1.48 7.63
N SER A 34 -18.20 2.46 7.67
CA SER A 34 -17.88 3.81 8.15
C SER A 34 -17.52 3.80 9.64
N VAL A 35 -18.24 2.99 10.42
CA VAL A 35 -17.94 2.81 11.85
C VAL A 35 -16.59 2.11 12.04
N ASP A 36 -16.32 1.07 11.25
CA ASP A 36 -15.04 0.34 11.32
C ASP A 36 -13.85 1.26 11.01
N LYS A 37 -13.97 2.11 9.97
CA LYS A 37 -12.89 3.04 9.60
C LYS A 37 -12.64 4.09 10.67
N ILE A 38 -13.68 4.70 11.25
CA ILE A 38 -13.49 5.69 12.30
C ILE A 38 -12.96 5.06 13.58
N THR A 39 -13.38 3.83 13.89
CA THR A 39 -12.83 3.04 15.01
C THR A 39 -11.36 2.74 14.79
N ALA A 40 -10.97 2.35 13.58
CA ALA A 40 -9.57 2.13 13.22
C ALA A 40 -8.74 3.40 13.39
N PHE A 41 -9.28 4.55 12.96
CA PHE A 41 -8.61 5.85 13.15
C PHE A 41 -8.38 6.15 14.64
N TYR A 42 -9.41 6.06 15.48
CA TYR A 42 -9.26 6.34 16.91
C TYR A 42 -8.32 5.33 17.59
N ARG A 43 -8.36 4.06 17.19
CA ARG A 43 -7.40 3.08 17.68
C ARG A 43 -5.97 3.47 17.31
N GLN A 44 -5.73 3.92 16.08
CA GLN A 44 -4.42 4.37 15.64
C GLN A 44 -3.98 5.62 16.41
N ALA A 45 -4.87 6.62 16.55
CA ALA A 45 -4.61 7.86 17.28
C ALA A 45 -4.34 7.65 18.79
N ALA A 46 -4.83 6.55 19.37
CA ALA A 46 -4.52 6.18 20.75
C ALA A 46 -3.10 5.62 20.95
N TYR A 47 -2.45 5.16 19.86
CA TYR A 47 -1.12 4.55 19.91
C TYR A 47 -0.02 5.42 19.30
N MET A 48 -0.35 6.36 18.42
CA MET A 48 0.62 7.20 17.72
C MET A 48 0.04 8.54 17.33
N ASP A 49 0.92 9.50 17.08
CA ASP A 49 0.50 10.82 16.60
C ASP A 49 0.11 10.75 15.12
N VAL A 50 -1.15 11.08 14.86
CA VAL A 50 -1.74 11.10 13.52
C VAL A 50 -2.54 12.38 13.29
N LYS A 51 -2.59 12.81 12.03
CA LYS A 51 -3.49 13.87 11.58
C LYS A 51 -4.61 13.25 10.76
N TYR A 52 -5.83 13.68 11.05
CA TYR A 52 -6.99 13.29 10.25
C TYR A 52 -7.10 14.20 9.03
N GLU A 53 -6.98 13.63 7.85
CA GLU A 53 -7.21 14.35 6.60
C GLU A 53 -8.69 14.30 6.26
N LYS A 54 -9.34 15.47 6.30
CA LYS A 54 -10.78 15.57 6.05
C LYS A 54 -11.11 15.25 4.60
N MET A 55 -11.91 14.22 4.39
CA MET A 55 -12.51 13.89 3.10
C MET A 55 -13.99 14.34 3.07
N PRO A 56 -14.59 14.52 1.88
CA PRO A 56 -15.98 14.99 1.76
C PRO A 56 -17.00 14.02 2.38
N ASP A 57 -16.65 12.76 2.47
CA ASP A 57 -17.49 11.68 3.00
C ASP A 57 -16.64 10.54 3.62
N ASN A 58 -17.26 9.34 3.79
CA ASN A 58 -16.63 8.15 4.34
C ASN A 58 -16.14 7.16 3.27
N VAL A 59 -16.08 7.52 2.00
CA VAL A 59 -15.59 6.62 0.94
C VAL A 59 -14.11 6.34 1.14
N ALA A 60 -13.31 7.38 1.40
CA ALA A 60 -11.92 7.23 1.80
C ALA A 60 -11.69 7.92 3.15
N VAL A 61 -10.99 7.26 4.06
CA VAL A 61 -10.52 7.85 5.32
C VAL A 61 -9.00 7.85 5.30
N ARG A 62 -8.41 9.00 5.53
CA ARG A 62 -6.98 9.24 5.46
C ARG A 62 -6.43 9.59 6.83
N SER A 63 -5.36 8.94 7.22
CA SER A 63 -4.63 9.17 8.47
C SER A 63 -3.18 9.47 8.13
N GLU A 64 -2.75 10.71 8.24
CA GLU A 64 -1.35 11.08 8.04
C GLU A 64 -0.55 10.81 9.31
N LEU A 65 0.48 9.99 9.21
CA LEU A 65 1.36 9.63 10.30
C LEU A 65 2.42 10.73 10.50
N VAL A 66 2.66 11.11 11.74
CA VAL A 66 3.76 12.03 12.13
C VAL A 66 5.09 11.27 12.13
N GLU A 67 5.08 10.02 12.57
CA GLU A 67 6.22 9.10 12.56
C GLU A 67 5.81 7.76 11.96
N LEU A 68 6.74 7.04 11.34
CA LEU A 68 6.50 5.72 10.78
C LEU A 68 6.84 4.62 11.79
N PRO A 69 5.84 4.02 12.45
CA PRO A 69 6.08 2.94 13.41
C PRO A 69 6.44 1.64 12.70
N LYS A 70 7.27 0.80 13.34
CA LYS A 70 7.71 -0.49 12.77
C LYS A 70 6.57 -1.49 12.58
N ASN A 71 5.49 -1.36 13.33
CA ASN A 71 4.34 -2.26 13.33
C ASN A 71 3.10 -1.62 12.72
N ILE A 72 3.26 -0.73 11.74
CA ILE A 72 2.13 -0.05 11.08
C ILE A 72 1.11 -1.05 10.50
N GLU A 73 1.54 -2.25 10.14
CA GLU A 73 0.65 -3.28 9.64
C GLU A 73 -0.41 -3.75 10.64
N ASP A 74 -0.22 -3.55 11.94
CA ASP A 74 -1.21 -3.90 12.96
C ASP A 74 -2.43 -2.95 12.96
N PHE A 75 -2.31 -1.81 12.29
CA PHE A 75 -3.34 -0.78 12.18
C PHE A 75 -4.07 -0.79 10.85
N ARG A 76 -3.99 -1.87 10.09
CA ARG A 76 -4.73 -2.03 8.83
C ARG A 76 -6.23 -2.03 9.08
N CYS A 77 -6.95 -1.37 8.18
CA CYS A 77 -8.39 -1.47 8.05
C CYS A 77 -8.74 -1.59 6.57
N THR A 78 -9.87 -2.20 6.26
CA THR A 78 -10.32 -2.43 4.88
C THR A 78 -11.19 -1.30 4.36
N CYS A 79 -11.63 -1.41 3.12
CA CYS A 79 -12.68 -0.58 2.53
C CYS A 79 -12.39 0.92 2.49
N GLY A 80 -11.16 1.29 2.14
CA GLY A 80 -10.80 2.69 1.92
C GLY A 80 -10.30 3.43 3.17
N TYR A 81 -9.66 2.73 4.10
CA TYR A 81 -8.85 3.35 5.14
C TYR A 81 -7.39 3.37 4.73
N PHE A 82 -6.73 4.52 4.80
CA PHE A 82 -5.36 4.72 4.35
C PHE A 82 -4.53 5.39 5.44
N SER A 83 -3.42 4.77 5.82
CA SER A 83 -2.36 5.43 6.58
C SER A 83 -1.33 5.97 5.61
N GLU A 84 -1.04 7.26 5.70
CA GLU A 84 -0.11 7.97 4.83
C GLU A 84 1.12 8.39 5.59
N TYR A 85 2.26 8.34 4.94
CA TYR A 85 3.51 8.87 5.47
C TYR A 85 4.37 9.42 4.33
N THR A 86 5.02 10.57 4.57
CA THR A 86 5.91 11.20 3.61
C THR A 86 7.35 10.84 3.94
N VAL A 87 8.06 10.29 2.95
CA VAL A 87 9.47 9.88 3.06
C VAL A 87 10.35 10.76 2.18
N ARG A 88 11.60 10.92 2.53
CA ARG A 88 12.61 11.60 1.72
C ARG A 88 13.29 10.67 0.73
N SER A 89 13.31 9.39 1.03
CA SER A 89 13.82 8.33 0.16
C SER A 89 13.07 7.03 0.37
N LEU A 90 13.09 6.15 -0.63
CA LEU A 90 12.50 4.80 -0.52
C LEU A 90 13.15 3.98 0.61
N ASP A 91 14.42 4.26 0.95
CA ASP A 91 15.12 3.50 1.99
C ASP A 91 14.49 3.66 3.38
N GLU A 92 13.76 4.75 3.62
CA GLU A 92 13.06 4.96 4.89
C GLU A 92 11.91 3.97 5.14
N ILE A 93 11.33 3.40 4.08
CA ILE A 93 10.28 2.37 4.23
C ILE A 93 10.84 0.96 4.37
N ALA A 94 12.12 0.74 4.07
CA ALA A 94 12.74 -0.58 4.12
C ALA A 94 12.60 -1.28 5.50
N PRO A 95 12.76 -0.58 6.65
CA PRO A 95 12.66 -1.21 7.96
C PRO A 95 11.28 -1.77 8.33
N ILE A 96 10.20 -1.30 7.67
CA ILE A 96 8.85 -1.79 7.92
C ILE A 96 8.42 -2.91 6.97
N VAL A 97 9.16 -3.12 5.88
CA VAL A 97 8.83 -4.16 4.90
C VAL A 97 9.16 -5.53 5.48
N THR A 98 8.12 -6.25 5.84
CA THR A 98 8.18 -7.63 6.35
C THR A 98 7.48 -8.59 5.39
N THR A 99 7.59 -9.89 5.65
CA THR A 99 6.90 -10.93 4.85
C THR A 99 5.37 -10.81 4.85
N LYS A 100 4.81 -9.93 5.66
CA LYS A 100 3.36 -9.65 5.69
C LYS A 100 2.87 -8.73 4.55
N TYR A 101 3.78 -8.09 3.79
CA TYR A 101 3.38 -7.08 2.80
C TYR A 101 3.08 -7.63 1.42
N GLN A 102 3.85 -8.56 0.91
CA GLN A 102 3.70 -9.26 -0.37
C GLN A 102 3.70 -8.36 -1.62
N THR A 103 2.88 -7.33 -1.69
CA THR A 103 2.73 -6.50 -2.90
C THR A 103 3.01 -5.03 -2.64
N LEU A 104 3.84 -4.43 -3.50
CA LEU A 104 4.07 -3.00 -3.60
C LEU A 104 3.40 -2.46 -4.86
N GLY A 105 2.37 -1.63 -4.68
CA GLY A 105 1.83 -0.80 -5.76
C GLY A 105 2.62 0.50 -5.88
N TYR A 106 3.02 0.89 -7.09
CA TYR A 106 3.79 2.11 -7.30
C TYR A 106 3.22 3.01 -8.41
N TYR A 107 3.56 4.29 -8.32
CA TYR A 107 3.28 5.28 -9.35
C TYR A 107 4.43 6.29 -9.41
N GLY A 108 4.86 6.63 -10.63
CA GLY A 108 5.89 7.67 -10.84
C GLY A 108 7.34 7.22 -10.61
N PHE A 109 7.61 5.91 -10.49
CA PHE A 109 8.94 5.35 -10.35
C PHE A 109 9.35 4.55 -11.57
N GLU A 110 10.63 4.60 -11.92
CA GLU A 110 11.20 3.72 -12.92
C GLU A 110 11.45 2.32 -12.33
N LYS A 111 11.26 1.27 -13.15
CA LYS A 111 11.43 -0.13 -12.70
C LYS A 111 12.80 -0.39 -12.09
N ASN A 112 13.86 0.19 -12.66
CA ASN A 112 15.23 -0.02 -12.17
C ASN A 112 15.44 0.60 -10.79
N GLU A 113 14.83 1.74 -10.47
CA GLU A 113 14.89 2.34 -9.13
C GLU A 113 14.29 1.39 -8.08
N LEU A 114 13.14 0.78 -8.39
CA LEU A 114 12.48 -0.17 -7.49
C LEU A 114 13.27 -1.46 -7.32
N ILE A 115 13.87 -1.97 -8.39
CA ILE A 115 14.77 -3.13 -8.34
C ILE A 115 15.98 -2.84 -7.46
N ASP A 116 16.60 -1.67 -7.64
CA ASP A 116 17.77 -1.26 -6.86
C ASP A 116 17.42 -1.03 -5.39
N PHE A 117 16.26 -0.45 -5.10
CA PHE A 117 15.72 -0.34 -3.75
C PHE A 117 15.59 -1.70 -3.06
N ILE A 118 14.94 -2.66 -3.72
CA ILE A 118 14.74 -4.02 -3.19
C ILE A 118 16.08 -4.71 -2.94
N ARG A 119 17.00 -4.65 -3.91
CA ARG A 119 18.31 -5.30 -3.83
C ARG A 119 19.20 -4.68 -2.76
N ARG A 120 19.30 -3.35 -2.73
CA ARG A 120 20.12 -2.60 -1.78
C ARG A 120 19.72 -2.88 -0.34
N ASN A 121 18.41 -2.91 -0.08
CA ASN A 121 17.85 -3.15 1.24
C ASN A 121 17.60 -4.63 1.55
N ARG A 122 17.87 -5.54 0.60
CA ARG A 122 17.67 -7.01 0.75
C ARG A 122 16.28 -7.35 1.27
N LEU A 123 15.27 -6.69 0.71
CA LEU A 123 13.88 -6.85 1.16
C LEU A 123 13.39 -8.28 0.91
N LYS A 124 12.72 -8.85 1.91
CA LYS A 124 12.20 -10.23 1.86
C LYS A 124 10.67 -10.30 1.88
N GLY A 125 9.99 -9.18 1.79
CA GLY A 125 8.54 -9.11 1.94
C GLY A 125 7.82 -8.55 0.72
N LEU A 126 8.50 -8.35 -0.39
CA LEU A 126 7.90 -7.87 -1.63
C LEU A 126 8.04 -8.93 -2.72
N ASP A 127 7.00 -9.74 -2.88
CA ASP A 127 6.92 -10.78 -3.90
C ASP A 127 6.43 -10.23 -5.25
N ARG A 128 5.69 -9.11 -5.20
CA ARG A 128 5.18 -8.41 -6.37
C ARG A 128 5.39 -6.91 -6.27
N VAL A 129 5.80 -6.31 -7.39
CA VAL A 129 5.89 -4.85 -7.56
C VAL A 129 5.16 -4.49 -8.84
N VAL A 130 4.06 -3.77 -8.72
CA VAL A 130 3.13 -3.51 -9.84
C VAL A 130 2.69 -2.05 -9.86
N PRO A 131 2.34 -1.49 -11.02
CA PRO A 131 1.69 -0.19 -11.09
C PRO A 131 0.40 -0.17 -10.24
N ILE A 132 0.06 1.01 -9.69
CA ILE A 132 -1.22 1.18 -8.99
C ILE A 132 -2.38 0.84 -9.93
N GLY A 133 -3.34 0.08 -9.42
CA GLY A 133 -4.48 -0.46 -10.20
C GLY A 133 -4.27 -1.87 -10.74
N GLU A 134 -3.03 -2.40 -10.73
CA GLU A 134 -2.72 -3.73 -11.27
C GLU A 134 -2.48 -4.81 -10.19
N THR A 135 -2.79 -4.52 -8.95
CA THR A 135 -2.54 -5.45 -7.82
C THR A 135 -3.31 -6.76 -7.92
N THR A 136 -4.43 -6.79 -8.64
CA THR A 136 -5.26 -7.99 -8.84
C THR A 136 -5.08 -8.63 -10.22
N VAL A 137 -4.23 -8.07 -11.09
CA VAL A 137 -3.94 -8.65 -12.41
C VAL A 137 -3.19 -9.95 -12.24
N PHE A 138 -3.79 -11.04 -12.72
CA PHE A 138 -3.19 -12.38 -12.63
C PHE A 138 -1.95 -12.51 -13.52
N ALA A 139 -0.93 -13.18 -13.01
CA ALA A 139 0.28 -13.53 -13.74
C ALA A 139 0.72 -14.96 -13.37
N LEU A 140 1.51 -15.61 -14.25
CA LEU A 140 2.03 -16.94 -13.98
C LEU A 140 3.09 -16.98 -12.87
N THR A 141 3.67 -15.84 -12.53
CA THR A 141 4.42 -15.67 -11.29
C THR A 141 3.52 -14.94 -10.30
N TRP A 142 3.15 -15.61 -9.22
CA TRP A 142 2.23 -15.08 -8.21
C TRP A 142 2.83 -15.29 -6.82
N ASP A 143 2.88 -14.22 -6.02
CA ASP A 143 3.43 -14.23 -4.66
C ASP A 143 4.83 -14.90 -4.57
N GLY A 144 5.70 -14.61 -5.54
CA GLY A 144 7.04 -15.14 -5.61
C GLY A 144 7.15 -16.57 -6.18
N TYR A 145 6.03 -17.24 -6.49
CA TYR A 145 6.01 -18.60 -7.03
C TYR A 145 5.80 -18.60 -8.55
N ASN A 146 6.60 -19.38 -9.27
CA ASN A 146 6.29 -19.75 -10.64
C ASN A 146 5.21 -20.84 -10.60
N LEU A 147 3.99 -20.51 -11.03
CA LEU A 147 2.86 -21.43 -10.94
C LEU A 147 3.03 -22.66 -11.85
N ILE A 148 3.70 -22.51 -13.00
CA ILE A 148 3.96 -23.65 -13.88
C ILE A 148 4.86 -24.65 -13.15
N ASP A 149 5.99 -24.20 -12.60
CA ASP A 149 6.93 -25.09 -11.89
C ASP A 149 6.29 -25.68 -10.62
N THR A 150 5.42 -24.90 -9.96
CA THR A 150 4.75 -25.34 -8.73
C THR A 150 3.70 -26.42 -8.98
N PHE A 151 2.95 -26.34 -10.10
CA PHE A 151 1.86 -27.26 -10.40
C PHE A 151 2.20 -28.33 -11.41
N THR A 152 3.43 -28.38 -11.92
CA THR A 152 3.89 -29.41 -12.85
C THR A 152 4.90 -30.34 -12.19
N ARG A 153 5.07 -31.52 -12.77
CA ARG A 153 6.09 -32.50 -12.40
C ARG A 153 6.84 -32.98 -13.64
N ILE A 154 8.13 -33.03 -13.54
CA ILE A 154 8.98 -33.63 -14.58
C ILE A 154 9.26 -35.08 -14.16
N PRO A 155 8.78 -36.10 -14.88
CA PRO A 155 9.11 -37.48 -14.57
C PRO A 155 10.62 -37.72 -14.81
N SER A 156 11.29 -38.33 -13.85
CA SER A 156 12.68 -38.83 -14.03
C SER A 156 12.62 -40.23 -14.61
N VAL A 157 13.28 -40.44 -15.73
CA VAL A 157 13.54 -41.77 -16.30
C VAL A 157 15.02 -42.05 -16.11
N ILE A 158 15.36 -43.07 -15.33
CA ILE A 158 16.73 -43.53 -15.08
C ILE A 158 16.96 -44.81 -15.87
#